data_052969d85bda7ba92dfd7cf82e8c63bb
#
_entry.id   052969d85bda7ba92dfd7cf82e8c63bb
#
_cell.length_a   1.000
_cell.length_b   1.000
_cell.length_c   1.000
_cell.angle_alpha   90.00
_cell.angle_beta   90.00
_cell.angle_gamma   90.00
#
_symmetry.space_group_name_H-M   'P 1'
#
loop_
_entity.id
_entity.type
_entity.pdbx_description
1 polymer ?
#
loop_
_entity_poly.entity_id
_entity_poly.type
_entity_poly.pdbx_seq_one_letter_code
_entity_poly.pdbx_strand_id
1 'polypeptide(L)'
;MTKNPRYANGARRRAIRARWQAIGDPCHICGKPIDYSLGMVVDPRTGRRKPHPMSFVVDEIVPVSQGGDPLDFANTRPTHWICNARRGDGKRKMAPTSLPLPQPWEL
;
A
#
# COMPACT_ATOMS: atom_id res chain seq x y z
N MET A 1 -15.42 25.36 -9.20
CA MET A 1 -15.07 24.76 -8.07
C MET A 1 -14.01 23.78 -8.24
N THR A 2 -13.03 23.85 -7.45
CA THR A 2 -11.96 23.00 -7.61
C THR A 2 -12.14 21.82 -6.78
N LYS A 3 -11.96 20.68 -7.28
CA LYS A 3 -12.06 19.53 -6.50
C LYS A 3 -10.74 19.00 -6.25
N ASN A 4 -10.56 18.52 -5.08
CA ASN A 4 -9.32 17.87 -4.77
C ASN A 4 -9.27 16.63 -5.61
N PRO A 5 -8.23 16.40 -6.37
CA PRO A 5 -8.13 15.23 -7.22
C PRO A 5 -8.36 13.93 -6.49
N ARG A 6 -8.02 13.86 -5.22
CA ARG A 6 -8.23 12.68 -4.49
C ARG A 6 -9.68 12.37 -4.38
N TYR A 7 -10.52 13.37 -4.13
CA TYR A 7 -11.90 13.15 -3.99
C TYR A 7 -12.52 12.88 -5.34
N ALA A 8 -12.05 13.55 -6.35
CA ALA A 8 -12.63 13.38 -7.67
C ALA A 8 -12.46 11.94 -8.14
N ASN A 9 -11.40 11.30 -7.72
CA ASN A 9 -11.11 9.95 -8.17
C ASN A 9 -11.37 8.87 -7.13
N GLY A 10 -12.13 9.21 -6.13
CA GLY A 10 -12.39 8.27 -5.04
C GLY A 10 -13.04 6.98 -5.48
N ALA A 11 -14.00 7.06 -6.37
CA ALA A 11 -14.71 5.87 -6.82
C ALA A 11 -13.77 4.96 -7.62
N ARG A 12 -12.91 5.54 -8.43
CA ARG A 12 -11.98 4.72 -9.22
C ARG A 12 -10.95 4.06 -8.32
N ARG A 13 -10.49 4.77 -7.31
CA ARG A 13 -9.53 4.19 -6.39
C ARG A 13 -10.17 3.04 -5.62
N ARG A 14 -11.41 3.19 -5.22
CA ARG A 14 -12.12 2.12 -4.51
C ARG A 14 -12.31 0.93 -5.43
N ALA A 15 -12.56 1.16 -6.71
CA ALA A 15 -12.75 0.06 -7.65
C ALA A 15 -11.45 -0.71 -7.84
N ILE A 16 -10.32 -0.03 -7.92
CA ILE A 16 -9.03 -0.69 -8.04
C ILE A 16 -8.76 -1.52 -6.80
N ARG A 17 -9.05 -0.94 -5.63
CA ARG A 17 -8.83 -1.64 -4.39
C ARG A 17 -9.70 -2.90 -4.33
N ALA A 18 -10.97 -2.78 -4.74
CA ALA A 18 -11.87 -3.92 -4.72
C ALA A 18 -11.40 -5.01 -5.69
N ARG A 19 -10.83 -4.62 -6.80
CA ARG A 19 -10.33 -5.62 -7.75
C ARG A 19 -9.20 -6.42 -7.14
N TRP A 20 -8.28 -5.76 -6.47
CA TRP A 20 -7.16 -6.48 -5.85
C TRP A 20 -7.64 -7.37 -4.71
N GLN A 21 -8.65 -6.92 -3.97
CA GLN A 21 -9.20 -7.75 -2.91
C GLN A 21 -9.83 -9.00 -3.49
N ALA A 22 -10.49 -8.89 -4.63
CA ALA A 22 -11.12 -10.04 -5.26
C ALA A 22 -10.08 -10.99 -5.85
N ILE A 23 -8.98 -10.47 -6.36
CA ILE A 23 -7.92 -11.28 -6.91
C ILE A 23 -7.17 -12.00 -5.81
N GLY A 24 -6.91 -11.33 -4.72
CA GLY A 24 -6.26 -11.98 -3.58
C GLY A 24 -4.78 -12.27 -3.73
N ASP A 25 -4.08 -11.52 -4.55
CA ASP A 25 -2.65 -11.74 -4.75
C ASP A 25 -1.84 -11.42 -3.49
N PRO A 26 -0.67 -12.00 -3.38
CA PRO A 26 0.22 -11.69 -2.25
C PRO A 26 0.88 -10.34 -2.44
N CYS A 27 1.54 -9.87 -1.39
CA CYS A 27 2.25 -8.60 -1.43
C CYS A 27 3.34 -8.66 -2.48
N HIS A 28 3.39 -7.67 -3.35
CA HIS A 28 4.39 -7.70 -4.42
C HIS A 28 5.78 -7.32 -3.94
N ILE A 29 5.90 -6.82 -2.73
CA ILE A 29 7.20 -6.45 -2.19
C ILE A 29 7.82 -7.59 -1.42
N CYS A 30 7.11 -8.18 -0.49
CA CYS A 30 7.68 -9.26 0.31
C CYS A 30 7.25 -10.66 -0.13
N GLY A 31 6.26 -10.75 -0.99
CA GLY A 31 5.83 -12.04 -1.52
C GLY A 31 4.95 -12.85 -0.59
N LYS A 32 4.67 -12.36 0.60
CA LYS A 32 3.85 -13.11 1.53
C LYS A 32 2.38 -12.80 1.35
N PRO A 33 1.52 -13.72 1.72
CA PRO A 33 0.09 -13.51 1.55
C PRO A 33 -0.38 -12.28 2.31
N ILE A 34 -1.43 -11.64 1.81
CA ILE A 34 -2.02 -10.50 2.47
C ILE A 34 -3.35 -10.92 3.03
N ASP A 35 -3.61 -10.55 4.27
CA ASP A 35 -4.91 -10.76 4.86
C ASP A 35 -5.74 -9.52 4.55
N TYR A 36 -6.58 -9.64 3.54
CA TYR A 36 -7.34 -8.50 3.05
C TYR A 36 -8.45 -8.06 4.01
N SER A 37 -8.65 -8.80 5.08
CA SER A 37 -9.66 -8.41 6.06
C SER A 37 -9.11 -7.43 7.09
N LEU A 38 -7.80 -7.24 7.14
CA LEU A 38 -7.22 -6.32 8.10
C LEU A 38 -7.44 -4.89 7.64
N GLY A 39 -7.61 -4.01 8.59
CA GLY A 39 -7.83 -2.60 8.28
C GLY A 39 -7.26 -1.72 9.35
N MET A 40 -8.01 -0.75 9.79
CA MET A 40 -7.55 0.19 10.80
C MET A 40 -7.62 -0.44 12.18
N VAL A 41 -6.69 -0.08 13.01
CA VAL A 41 -6.67 -0.55 14.40
C VAL A 41 -6.44 0.67 15.29
N VAL A 42 -6.67 0.52 16.56
CA VAL A 42 -6.47 1.62 17.50
C VAL A 42 -5.13 1.42 18.18
N ASP A 43 -4.30 2.44 18.17
CA ASP A 43 -3.03 2.41 18.83
C ASP A 43 -3.31 2.59 20.33
N PRO A 44 -3.00 1.60 21.16
CA PRO A 44 -3.31 1.70 22.58
C PRO A 44 -2.53 2.79 23.29
N ARG A 45 -1.43 3.23 22.71
CA ARG A 45 -0.67 4.26 23.38
C ARG A 45 -1.22 5.65 23.16
N THR A 46 -1.83 5.89 22.01
CA THR A 46 -2.31 7.22 21.69
C THR A 46 -3.81 7.29 21.55
N GLY A 47 -4.47 6.14 21.44
CA GLY A 47 -5.91 6.13 21.22
C GLY A 47 -6.29 6.47 19.78
N ARG A 48 -5.31 6.67 18.90
CA ARG A 48 -5.61 7.04 17.54
C ARG A 48 -5.72 5.84 16.66
N ARG A 49 -6.48 5.99 15.60
CA ARG A 49 -6.62 4.91 14.64
C ARG A 49 -5.45 4.95 13.68
N LYS A 50 -4.98 3.79 13.30
CA LYS A 50 -3.88 3.71 12.34
C LYS A 50 -4.04 2.42 11.56
N PRO A 51 -3.41 2.28 10.40
CA PRO A 51 -3.51 1.05 9.64
C PRO A 51 -2.79 -0.07 10.39
N HIS A 52 -3.34 -1.26 10.32
CA HIS A 52 -2.61 -2.42 10.81
C HIS A 52 -1.38 -2.58 9.91
N PRO A 53 -0.21 -2.87 10.46
CA PRO A 53 1.00 -2.97 9.63
C PRO A 53 0.89 -3.95 8.48
N MET A 54 0.12 -5.01 8.67
CA MET A 54 -0.02 -6.03 7.63
C MET A 54 -1.26 -5.83 6.79
N SER A 55 -1.92 -4.67 6.90
CA SER A 55 -3.13 -4.44 6.13
C SER A 55 -2.80 -4.20 4.67
N PHE A 56 -3.81 -4.44 3.83
CA PHE A 56 -3.64 -4.28 2.41
C PHE A 56 -3.70 -2.81 2.01
N VAL A 57 -2.79 -2.40 1.16
CA VAL A 57 -2.87 -1.09 0.52
C VAL A 57 -2.53 -1.28 -0.95
N VAL A 58 -2.96 -0.36 -1.77
CA VAL A 58 -2.64 -0.39 -3.20
C VAL A 58 -1.40 0.45 -3.40
N ASP A 59 -0.40 -0.13 -4.07
CA ASP A 59 0.86 0.56 -4.30
C ASP A 59 1.01 0.85 -5.79
N GLU A 60 1.67 1.92 -6.16
CA GLU A 60 1.94 2.24 -7.54
C GLU A 60 3.33 1.75 -7.91
N ILE A 61 3.45 1.09 -9.05
CA ILE A 61 4.75 0.62 -9.52
C ILE A 61 5.59 1.83 -9.89
N VAL A 62 5.00 2.77 -10.62
CA VAL A 62 5.66 4.02 -10.93
C VAL A 62 4.97 5.06 -10.08
N PRO A 63 5.68 5.69 -9.15
CA PRO A 63 5.05 6.65 -8.25
C PRO A 63 4.50 7.85 -8.99
N VAL A 64 3.48 8.45 -8.42
CA VAL A 64 2.91 9.65 -8.99
C VAL A 64 3.96 10.73 -9.18
N SER A 65 4.88 10.83 -8.24
CA SER A 65 5.94 11.84 -8.34
C SER A 65 6.84 11.60 -9.54
N GLN A 66 6.81 10.42 -10.13
CA GLN A 66 7.61 10.12 -11.30
C GLN A 66 6.75 9.89 -12.53
N GLY A 67 5.56 10.40 -12.51
CA GLY A 67 4.69 10.30 -13.67
C GLY A 67 3.75 9.11 -13.71
N GLY A 68 3.71 8.33 -12.66
CA GLY A 68 2.81 7.18 -12.64
C GLY A 68 1.37 7.59 -12.48
N ASP A 69 0.47 6.79 -13.03
CA ASP A 69 -0.95 7.06 -12.92
C ASP A 69 -1.53 6.16 -11.84
N PRO A 70 -1.99 6.71 -10.73
CA PRO A 70 -2.54 5.89 -9.65
C PRO A 70 -3.88 5.27 -10.00
N LEU A 71 -4.50 5.70 -11.09
CA LEU A 71 -5.79 5.17 -11.49
C LEU A 71 -5.67 4.13 -12.59
N ASP A 72 -4.46 3.80 -12.99
CA ASP A 72 -4.25 2.79 -14.00
C ASP A 72 -4.00 1.49 -13.24
N PHE A 73 -4.94 0.57 -13.33
CA PHE A 73 -4.84 -0.70 -12.60
C PHE A 73 -3.51 -1.40 -12.92
N ALA A 74 -3.05 -1.30 -14.15
CA ALA A 74 -1.80 -1.95 -14.54
C ALA A 74 -0.57 -1.35 -13.83
N ASN A 75 -0.71 -0.14 -13.32
CA ASN A 75 0.37 0.50 -12.58
C ASN A 75 0.24 0.26 -11.08
N THR A 76 -0.65 -0.63 -10.67
CA THR A 76 -0.87 -0.85 -9.25
C THR A 76 -0.58 -2.30 -8.89
N ARG A 77 -0.32 -2.55 -7.63
CA ARG A 77 -0.11 -3.88 -7.11
C ARG A 77 -0.49 -3.86 -5.64
N PRO A 78 -0.89 -5.00 -5.11
CA PRO A 78 -1.25 -5.04 -3.68
C PRO A 78 0.00 -5.17 -2.84
N THR A 79 -0.02 -4.62 -1.68
CA THR A 79 1.12 -4.71 -0.79
C THR A 79 0.65 -4.57 0.65
N HIS A 80 1.52 -4.95 1.59
CA HIS A 80 1.26 -4.71 3.00
C HIS A 80 1.57 -3.24 3.28
N TRP A 81 0.81 -2.64 4.16
CA TRP A 81 1.04 -1.24 4.53
C TRP A 81 2.48 -1.00 4.96
N ILE A 82 3.02 -1.89 5.79
CA ILE A 82 4.36 -1.69 6.30
C ILE A 82 5.40 -1.82 5.20
N CYS A 83 5.18 -2.69 4.23
CA CYS A 83 6.13 -2.84 3.12
C CYS A 83 6.16 -1.58 2.28
N ASN A 84 4.97 -1.00 2.05
CA ASN A 84 4.89 0.23 1.28
C ASN A 84 5.50 1.39 2.06
N ALA A 85 5.27 1.44 3.37
CA ALA A 85 5.80 2.51 4.19
C ALA A 85 7.32 2.46 4.24
N ARG A 86 7.88 1.24 4.32
CA ARG A 86 9.32 1.13 4.36
C ARG A 86 9.97 1.49 3.05
N ARG A 87 9.30 1.21 1.93
CA ARG A 87 9.88 1.56 0.66
C ARG A 87 9.76 3.06 0.45
N GLY A 88 8.77 3.66 1.04
CA GLY A 88 8.54 5.07 0.88
C GLY A 88 7.96 5.32 -0.49
N ASP A 89 8.16 6.47 -1.04
CA ASP A 89 7.61 6.78 -2.32
C ASP A 89 8.67 6.61 -3.38
N GLY A 90 9.68 5.86 -3.11
CA GLY A 90 10.71 5.64 -4.09
C GLY A 90 11.90 6.52 -3.90
N LYS A 91 11.80 7.51 -3.06
CA LYS A 91 12.89 8.35 -2.90
C LYS A 91 13.89 7.64 -2.12
N ARG A 92 13.59 6.85 -1.19
CA ARG A 92 14.51 6.16 -0.44
C ARG A 92 14.85 5.00 -1.20
N LYS A 93 15.85 5.04 -1.88
CA LYS A 93 16.25 3.99 -2.61
C LYS A 93 16.48 2.89 -1.79
N MET A 94 15.99 1.88 -2.00
CA MET A 94 16.25 0.79 -1.33
C MET A 94 17.55 0.42 -1.64
N ALA A 95 18.28 0.24 -0.76
CA ALA A 95 19.59 -0.16 -0.97
C ALA A 95 19.41 -1.41 -1.66
N PRO A 96 20.14 -1.57 -2.56
CA PRO A 96 20.05 -2.69 -3.38
C PRO A 96 20.09 -3.86 -2.56
N THR A 97 20.78 -3.76 -1.58
CA THR A 97 20.96 -4.82 -0.87
C THR A 97 19.92 -5.10 -0.16
N SER A 98 19.29 -4.22 0.03
CA SER A 98 18.31 -4.42 0.73
C SER A 98 18.01 -5.67 1.16
N LEU A 99 18.74 -6.14 1.98
CA LEU A 99 18.53 -7.24 2.44
C LEU A 99 17.35 -7.19 3.10
N PRO A 100 16.69 -8.16 3.26
CA PRO A 100 15.51 -8.24 3.85
C PRO A 100 15.71 -7.95 5.23
N LEU A 101 15.32 -6.87 5.65
CA LEU A 101 15.42 -6.60 6.95
C LEU A 101 14.41 -7.45 7.63
N PRO A 102 14.64 -7.87 8.81
CA PRO A 102 13.72 -8.65 9.52
C PRO A 102 12.48 -7.87 9.63
N GLN A 103 11.39 -8.43 9.29
CA GLN A 103 10.13 -7.75 9.37
C GLN A 103 9.64 -7.89 10.77
N PRO A 104 9.14 -6.84 11.35
CA PRO A 104 8.66 -6.91 12.72
C PRO A 104 7.67 -8.02 12.95
N TRP A 105 6.90 -8.32 11.96
CA TRP A 105 5.90 -9.34 12.13
C TRP A 105 6.43 -10.73 11.90
N GLU A 106 7.67 -10.86 11.58
CA GLU A 106 8.22 -12.16 11.39
C GLU A 106 8.83 -12.72 12.64
N LEU A 107 8.78 -12.03 13.70
CA LEU A 107 9.42 -12.49 14.94
C LEU A 107 8.55 -13.37 15.77
#